data_004945448c5d77aa9ec053c2d53e1d6b
#
_entry.id   004945448c5d77aa9ec053c2d53e1d6b
#
_cell.length_a   1.000
_cell.length_b   1.000
_cell.length_c   1.000
_cell.angle_alpha   90.00
_cell.angle_beta   90.00
_cell.angle_gamma   90.00
#
_symmetry.space_group_name_H-M   'P 1'
#
loop_
_entity.id
_entity.type
_entity.pdbx_description
1 polymer ?
#
loop_
_entity_poly.entity_id
_entity_poly.type
_entity_poly.pdbx_seq_one_letter_code
_entity_poly.pdbx_strand_id
1 'polypeptide(L)'
;NGIFEREYIYPYFYGTGITTYADVTVERTKDQQSYIGICEDVKIGVTLMFRIQNYMEYLKKKWHPQEPGGYDSITLSGLCNEGKILLPVMKDESQKQQQSEDVHNRMMLVSAARAGDAEAIENLALDDIDIYTKVSRRLIKEDVFSIVDTYIMPYSVECDRYSILGVITGVRIVENIYTKEELYVMNLEVNDLKFDVCVPVHRVFGEPK
;
A
#
# COMPACT_ATOMS: atom_id res chain seq x y z
N ASN A 1 -41.08 -11.66 10.92
CA ASN A 1 -40.59 -10.96 9.71
C ASN A 1 -39.72 -9.80 10.16
N GLY A 2 -38.40 -10.03 10.21
CA GLY A 2 -37.45 -8.95 10.49
C GLY A 2 -37.38 -8.04 9.27
N ILE A 3 -37.54 -6.74 9.47
CA ILE A 3 -37.26 -5.73 8.46
C ILE A 3 -35.73 -5.49 8.55
N PHE A 4 -35.01 -5.78 7.47
CA PHE A 4 -33.61 -5.41 7.39
C PHE A 4 -33.53 -3.93 6.97
N GLU A 5 -33.06 -3.08 7.87
CA GLU A 5 -32.70 -1.71 7.55
C GLU A 5 -31.25 -1.65 7.12
N ARG A 6 -31.00 -0.97 5.99
CA ARG A 6 -29.63 -0.76 5.49
C ARG A 6 -29.06 0.48 6.17
N GLU A 7 -28.15 0.28 7.13
CA GLU A 7 -27.53 1.40 7.86
C GLU A 7 -26.47 2.12 7.02
N TYR A 8 -25.65 1.36 6.29
CA TYR A 8 -24.62 1.93 5.42
C TYR A 8 -24.16 0.94 4.34
N ILE A 9 -23.51 1.46 3.30
CA ILE A 9 -22.90 0.69 2.23
C ILE A 9 -21.43 1.09 2.16
N TYR A 10 -20.52 0.12 2.32
CA TYR A 10 -19.12 0.31 1.98
C TYR A 10 -18.90 -0.07 0.52
N PRO A 11 -18.45 0.88 -0.32
CA PRO A 11 -18.01 0.54 -1.64
C PRO A 11 -16.74 -0.32 -1.54
N TYR A 12 -16.60 -1.29 -2.40
CA TYR A 12 -15.38 -2.06 -2.54
C TYR A 12 -15.11 -2.39 -4.01
N PHE A 13 -13.88 -2.76 -4.28
CA PHE A 13 -13.41 -3.08 -5.60
C PHE A 13 -12.58 -4.37 -5.54
N TYR A 14 -12.85 -5.30 -6.44
CA TYR A 14 -12.07 -6.52 -6.56
C TYR A 14 -10.79 -6.25 -7.33
N GLY A 15 -9.66 -6.34 -6.62
CA GLY A 15 -8.35 -6.38 -7.24
C GLY A 15 -8.03 -7.75 -7.84
N THR A 16 -6.97 -7.82 -8.62
CA THR A 16 -6.50 -9.02 -9.29
C THR A 16 -5.10 -9.42 -8.83
N GLY A 17 -4.82 -10.73 -8.82
CA GLY A 17 -3.50 -11.26 -8.50
C GLY A 17 -3.16 -11.29 -7.01
N ILE A 18 -1.91 -11.60 -6.72
CA ILE A 18 -1.34 -11.65 -5.37
C ILE A 18 -0.52 -10.37 -5.18
N THR A 19 -0.81 -9.61 -4.14
CA THR A 19 -0.13 -8.33 -3.87
C THR A 19 1.34 -8.54 -3.52
N THR A 20 1.62 -9.39 -2.54
CA THR A 20 2.98 -9.72 -2.11
C THR A 20 2.93 -10.88 -1.11
N TYR A 21 4.12 -11.42 -0.78
CA TYR A 21 4.30 -12.35 0.31
C TYR A 21 4.75 -11.57 1.55
N ALA A 22 3.80 -11.22 2.40
CA ALA A 22 4.03 -10.54 3.67
C ALA A 22 3.07 -11.08 4.72
N ASP A 23 3.51 -11.08 5.98
CA ASP A 23 2.66 -11.51 7.06
C ASP A 23 1.58 -10.47 7.33
N VAL A 24 0.35 -10.94 7.42
CA VAL A 24 -0.81 -10.11 7.74
C VAL A 24 -1.52 -10.68 8.96
N THR A 25 -1.66 -9.84 9.99
CA THR A 25 -2.50 -10.13 11.14
C THR A 25 -3.92 -9.65 10.86
N VAL A 26 -4.92 -10.49 11.14
CA VAL A 26 -6.33 -10.11 10.96
C VAL A 26 -6.98 -9.96 12.32
N GLU A 27 -7.49 -8.76 12.59
CA GLU A 27 -8.15 -8.40 13.83
C GLU A 27 -9.60 -7.99 13.62
N ARG A 28 -10.42 -8.20 14.62
CA ARG A 28 -11.82 -7.73 14.62
C ARG A 28 -11.86 -6.30 15.15
N THR A 29 -12.62 -5.43 14.51
CA THR A 29 -12.80 -4.05 14.95
C THR A 29 -13.52 -3.96 16.31
N LYS A 30 -13.34 -2.86 17.02
CA LYS A 30 -13.94 -2.66 18.36
C LYS A 30 -15.47 -2.68 18.34
N ASP A 31 -16.08 -2.21 17.26
CA ASP A 31 -17.52 -2.28 17.02
C ASP A 31 -18.04 -3.69 16.70
N GLN A 32 -17.08 -4.64 16.56
CA GLN A 32 -17.34 -6.05 16.25
C GLN A 32 -18.07 -6.31 14.92
N GLN A 33 -18.15 -5.34 14.04
CA GLN A 33 -18.91 -5.44 12.78
C GLN A 33 -18.02 -5.73 11.57
N SER A 34 -16.71 -5.47 11.67
CA SER A 34 -15.78 -5.65 10.56
C SER A 34 -14.43 -6.25 11.01
N TYR A 35 -13.63 -6.63 10.03
CA TYR A 35 -12.29 -7.17 10.22
C TYR A 35 -11.30 -6.31 9.46
N ILE A 36 -10.14 -6.05 10.09
CA ILE A 36 -9.03 -5.33 9.50
C ILE A 36 -7.83 -6.25 9.35
N GLY A 37 -7.13 -6.12 8.23
CA GLY A 37 -5.80 -6.68 8.03
C GLY A 37 -4.76 -5.65 8.42
N ILE A 38 -3.70 -6.10 9.09
CA ILE A 38 -2.58 -5.28 9.53
C ILE A 38 -1.31 -5.91 8.97
N CYS A 39 -0.57 -5.17 8.18
CA CYS A 39 0.71 -5.58 7.63
C CYS A 39 1.81 -4.63 8.10
N GLU A 40 2.83 -5.17 8.76
CA GLU A 40 3.96 -4.43 9.32
C GLU A 40 5.28 -4.77 8.61
N ASP A 41 5.21 -5.09 7.33
CA ASP A 41 6.41 -5.36 6.55
C ASP A 41 7.24 -4.08 6.39
N VAL A 42 8.53 -4.18 6.72
CA VAL A 42 9.50 -3.05 6.65
C VAL A 42 9.59 -2.45 5.26
N LYS A 43 9.41 -3.26 4.21
CA LYS A 43 9.46 -2.80 2.81
C LYS A 43 8.38 -1.76 2.49
N ILE A 44 7.25 -1.81 3.19
CA ILE A 44 6.15 -0.87 3.00
C ILE A 44 6.49 0.50 3.59
N GLY A 45 7.30 0.53 4.65
CA GLY A 45 7.73 1.75 5.34
C GLY A 45 6.72 2.31 6.34
N VAL A 46 5.49 1.77 6.35
CA VAL A 46 4.41 2.14 7.28
C VAL A 46 3.63 0.89 7.66
N THR A 47 2.94 0.93 8.80
CA THR A 47 1.93 -0.08 9.12
C THR A 47 0.74 0.09 8.18
N LEU A 48 0.53 -0.88 7.30
CA LEU A 48 -0.58 -0.86 6.35
C LEU A 48 -1.80 -1.53 6.98
N MET A 49 -2.89 -0.80 7.12
CA MET A 49 -4.17 -1.29 7.62
C MET A 49 -5.22 -1.22 6.51
N PHE A 50 -6.02 -2.26 6.39
CA PHE A 50 -7.04 -2.36 5.36
C PHE A 50 -8.23 -3.20 5.81
N ARG A 51 -9.40 -2.99 5.23
CA ARG A 51 -10.62 -3.73 5.56
C ARG A 51 -10.67 -5.07 4.83
N ILE A 52 -11.01 -6.13 5.54
CA ILE A 52 -11.25 -7.45 4.94
C ILE A 52 -12.67 -7.49 4.41
N GLN A 53 -12.83 -7.44 3.09
CA GLN A 53 -14.16 -7.41 2.46
C GLN A 53 -14.86 -8.77 2.50
N ASN A 54 -14.13 -9.84 2.27
CA ASN A 54 -14.64 -11.21 2.27
C ASN A 54 -14.41 -11.93 3.62
N TYR A 55 -14.57 -11.22 4.73
CA TYR A 55 -14.32 -11.73 6.08
C TYR A 55 -15.10 -13.01 6.41
N MET A 56 -16.26 -13.24 5.81
CA MET A 56 -17.04 -14.47 6.00
C MET A 56 -16.31 -15.69 5.44
N GLU A 57 -15.58 -15.56 4.33
CA GLU A 57 -14.75 -16.63 3.78
C GLU A 57 -13.53 -16.88 4.68
N TYR A 58 -12.90 -15.81 5.15
CA TYR A 58 -11.83 -15.90 6.13
C TYR A 58 -12.27 -16.66 7.40
N LEU A 59 -13.45 -16.33 7.96
CA LEU A 59 -13.96 -17.02 9.14
C LEU A 59 -14.28 -18.49 8.89
N LYS A 60 -14.87 -18.84 7.75
CA LYS A 60 -15.12 -20.23 7.36
C LYS A 60 -13.83 -21.04 7.33
N LYS A 61 -12.79 -20.52 6.72
CA LYS A 61 -11.46 -21.15 6.67
C LYS A 61 -10.85 -21.28 8.06
N LYS A 62 -10.93 -20.25 8.88
CA LYS A 62 -10.39 -20.25 10.25
C LYS A 62 -11.07 -21.30 11.14
N TRP A 63 -12.39 -21.50 11.00
CA TRP A 63 -13.15 -22.46 11.80
C TRP A 63 -13.12 -23.90 11.25
N HIS A 64 -12.89 -24.04 9.96
CA HIS A 64 -12.81 -25.34 9.27
C HIS A 64 -11.57 -25.37 8.38
N PRO A 65 -10.36 -25.45 8.97
CA PRO A 65 -9.13 -25.53 8.19
C PRO A 65 -9.15 -26.81 7.37
N GLN A 66 -9.10 -26.67 6.05
CA GLN A 66 -9.08 -27.83 5.14
C GLN A 66 -7.71 -28.51 5.13
N GLU A 67 -6.65 -27.75 5.42
CA GLU A 67 -5.28 -28.27 5.57
C GLU A 67 -4.58 -27.58 6.75
N PRO A 68 -3.94 -28.36 7.66
CA PRO A 68 -3.14 -27.78 8.73
C PRO A 68 -1.88 -27.12 8.15
N GLY A 69 -1.73 -25.82 8.36
CA GLY A 69 -0.55 -25.06 7.93
C GLY A 69 -0.64 -24.44 6.53
N GLY A 70 -1.81 -24.41 5.90
CA GLY A 70 -2.02 -23.70 4.63
C GLY A 70 -1.90 -22.19 4.80
N TYR A 71 -1.16 -21.53 3.91
CA TYR A 71 -1.11 -20.07 3.83
C TYR A 71 -2.25 -19.55 2.96
N ASP A 72 -2.96 -18.56 3.44
CA ASP A 72 -3.95 -17.82 2.64
C ASP A 72 -3.27 -16.63 1.97
N SER A 73 -3.64 -16.35 0.72
CA SER A 73 -3.20 -15.17 0.02
C SER A 73 -4.20 -14.02 0.20
N ILE A 74 -3.69 -12.80 0.23
CA ILE A 74 -4.50 -11.57 0.26
C ILE A 74 -4.24 -10.81 -1.03
N THR A 75 -5.33 -10.36 -1.67
CA THR A 75 -5.28 -9.39 -2.76
C THR A 75 -5.68 -8.03 -2.22
N LEU A 76 -4.76 -7.08 -2.26
CA LEU A 76 -5.03 -5.70 -1.88
C LEU A 76 -5.67 -4.97 -3.07
N SER A 77 -6.63 -4.10 -2.78
CA SER A 77 -7.20 -3.18 -3.76
C SER A 77 -7.55 -1.85 -3.12
N GLY A 78 -7.46 -0.76 -3.88
CA GLY A 78 -7.70 0.58 -3.39
C GLY A 78 -8.81 1.29 -4.15
N LEU A 79 -9.66 2.02 -3.42
CA LEU A 79 -10.58 3.01 -3.99
C LEU A 79 -9.98 4.39 -3.80
N CYS A 80 -9.71 5.09 -4.91
CA CYS A 80 -9.13 6.42 -4.87
C CYS A 80 -10.22 7.48 -5.02
N ASN A 81 -10.13 8.53 -4.21
CA ASN A 81 -10.99 9.69 -4.34
C ASN A 81 -10.58 10.58 -5.51
N GLU A 82 -9.28 10.65 -5.76
CA GLU A 82 -8.66 11.45 -6.82
C GLU A 82 -7.31 10.85 -7.22
N GLY A 83 -6.80 11.22 -8.37
CA GLY A 83 -5.49 10.82 -8.85
C GLY A 83 -4.82 11.92 -9.67
N LYS A 84 -3.50 11.93 -9.69
CA LYS A 84 -2.69 12.80 -10.55
C LYS A 84 -1.65 11.97 -11.27
N ILE A 85 -1.66 12.05 -12.59
CA ILE A 85 -0.66 11.38 -13.43
C ILE A 85 0.56 12.28 -13.52
N LEU A 86 1.69 11.78 -13.07
CA LEU A 86 2.98 12.45 -13.15
C LEU A 86 3.80 11.82 -14.27
N LEU A 87 4.49 12.64 -15.02
CA LEU A 87 5.47 12.15 -15.98
C LEU A 87 6.71 11.67 -15.22
N PRO A 88 7.32 10.56 -15.67
CA PRO A 88 8.54 10.08 -15.03
C PRO A 88 9.65 11.13 -15.13
N VAL A 89 10.24 11.48 -14.00
CA VAL A 89 11.44 12.29 -13.96
C VAL A 89 12.61 11.42 -14.40
N MET A 90 13.32 11.84 -15.45
CA MET A 90 14.51 11.11 -15.90
C MET A 90 15.58 11.20 -14.80
N LYS A 91 15.81 10.10 -14.11
CA LYS A 91 16.94 9.95 -13.18
C LYS A 91 18.13 9.39 -13.91
N ASP A 92 19.32 9.92 -13.63
CA ASP A 92 20.58 9.39 -14.12
C ASP A 92 20.79 7.95 -13.63
N GLU A 93 21.38 7.09 -14.46
CA GLU A 93 21.65 5.68 -14.10
C GLU A 93 22.51 5.54 -12.83
N SER A 94 23.43 6.49 -12.62
CA SER A 94 24.22 6.58 -11.39
C SER A 94 23.39 6.81 -10.14
N GLN A 95 22.32 7.61 -10.21
CA GLN A 95 21.40 7.87 -9.11
C GLN A 95 20.54 6.65 -8.79
N LYS A 96 20.13 5.88 -9.81
CA LYS A 96 19.36 4.64 -9.61
C LYS A 96 20.19 3.54 -8.94
N GLN A 97 21.45 3.39 -9.33
CA GLN A 97 22.36 2.42 -8.71
C GLN A 97 22.62 2.75 -7.24
N GLN A 98 22.92 4.01 -6.93
CA GLN A 98 23.18 4.46 -5.58
C GLN A 98 21.95 4.28 -4.67
N GLN A 99 20.75 4.58 -5.17
CA GLN A 99 19.52 4.39 -4.44
C GLN A 99 19.21 2.90 -4.18
N SER A 100 19.49 2.01 -5.14
CA SER A 100 19.32 0.56 -4.97
C SER A 100 20.28 -0.02 -3.92
N GLU A 101 21.53 0.45 -3.90
CA GLU A 101 22.54 0.04 -2.91
C GLU A 101 22.18 0.53 -1.50
N ASP A 102 21.70 1.78 -1.36
CA ASP A 102 21.27 2.34 -0.09
C ASP A 102 20.08 1.57 0.49
N VAL A 103 19.09 1.23 -0.33
CA VAL A 103 17.93 0.42 0.08
C VAL A 103 18.37 -0.98 0.51
N HIS A 104 19.26 -1.62 -0.23
CA HIS A 104 19.77 -2.97 0.11
C HIS A 104 20.52 -2.97 1.45
N ASN A 105 21.42 -2.02 1.64
CA ASN A 105 22.21 -1.88 2.87
C ASN A 105 21.31 -1.63 4.08
N ARG A 106 20.29 -0.77 3.93
CA ARG A 106 19.31 -0.51 4.97
C ARG A 106 18.50 -1.76 5.34
N MET A 107 18.09 -2.57 4.36
CA MET A 107 17.40 -3.83 4.63
C MET A 107 18.26 -4.82 5.42
N MET A 108 19.54 -4.90 5.13
CA MET A 108 20.48 -5.74 5.87
C MET A 108 20.61 -5.28 7.33
N LEU A 109 20.74 -3.97 7.56
CA LEU A 109 20.82 -3.40 8.92
C LEU A 109 19.54 -3.63 9.71
N VAL A 110 18.36 -3.45 9.09
CA VAL A 110 17.07 -3.72 9.74
C VAL A 110 16.92 -5.19 10.10
N SER A 111 17.36 -6.10 9.24
CA SER A 111 17.31 -7.53 9.52
C SER A 111 18.22 -7.91 10.69
N ALA A 112 19.44 -7.37 10.75
CA ALA A 112 20.39 -7.59 11.85
C ALA A 112 19.87 -7.01 13.17
N ALA A 113 19.33 -5.80 13.15
CA ALA A 113 18.74 -5.15 14.33
C ALA A 113 17.55 -5.95 14.90
N ARG A 114 16.71 -6.53 14.04
CA ARG A 114 15.62 -7.43 14.47
C ARG A 114 16.15 -8.73 15.09
N ALA A 115 17.32 -9.18 14.68
CA ALA A 115 18.00 -10.33 15.29
C ALA A 115 18.66 -9.99 16.65
N GLY A 116 18.58 -8.72 17.10
CA GLY A 116 19.11 -8.25 18.39
C GLY A 116 20.56 -7.77 18.31
N ASP A 117 21.08 -7.47 17.13
CA ASP A 117 22.43 -6.91 16.97
C ASP A 117 22.45 -5.44 17.41
N ALA A 118 23.16 -5.16 18.50
CA ALA A 118 23.23 -3.82 19.09
C ALA A 118 23.96 -2.80 18.19
N GLU A 119 24.97 -3.23 17.45
CA GLU A 119 25.69 -2.38 16.51
C GLU A 119 24.82 -2.00 15.30
N ALA A 120 24.01 -2.93 14.82
CA ALA A 120 23.04 -2.65 13.75
C ALA A 120 21.93 -1.69 14.20
N ILE A 121 21.49 -1.77 15.47
CA ILE A 121 20.51 -0.84 16.04
C ILE A 121 21.08 0.58 16.13
N GLU A 122 22.32 0.71 16.58
CA GLU A 122 23.00 2.02 16.70
C GLU A 122 23.23 2.63 15.30
N ASN A 123 23.69 1.83 14.35
CA ASN A 123 23.91 2.26 12.96
C ASN A 123 22.61 2.69 12.29
N LEU A 124 21.49 1.98 12.50
CA LEU A 124 20.19 2.39 11.99
C LEU A 124 19.75 3.75 12.56
N ALA A 125 19.96 4.00 13.83
CA ALA A 125 19.60 5.28 14.45
C ALA A 125 20.42 6.44 13.87
N LEU A 126 21.71 6.22 13.59
CA LEU A 126 22.57 7.20 12.95
C LEU A 126 22.20 7.43 11.48
N ASP A 127 21.93 6.36 10.74
CA ASP A 127 21.50 6.43 9.35
C ASP A 127 20.16 7.16 9.21
N ASP A 128 19.21 6.94 10.11
CA ASP A 128 17.92 7.63 10.10
C ASP A 128 18.07 9.14 10.30
N ILE A 129 18.97 9.57 11.18
CA ILE A 129 19.29 11.00 11.40
C ILE A 129 19.92 11.59 10.13
N ASP A 130 20.84 10.89 9.51
CA ASP A 130 21.53 11.32 8.29
C ASP A 130 20.59 11.38 7.09
N ILE A 131 19.75 10.36 6.91
CA ILE A 131 18.71 10.35 5.87
C ILE A 131 17.73 11.48 6.08
N TYR A 132 17.22 11.68 7.30
CA TYR A 132 16.33 12.78 7.62
C TYR A 132 16.94 14.14 7.29
N THR A 133 18.22 14.34 7.64
CA THR A 133 18.94 15.57 7.38
C THR A 133 19.14 15.80 5.88
N LYS A 134 19.53 14.77 5.13
CA LYS A 134 19.71 14.81 3.66
C LYS A 134 18.39 15.09 2.95
N VAL A 135 17.32 14.36 3.31
CA VAL A 135 15.99 14.54 2.72
C VAL A 135 15.43 15.91 3.04
N SER A 136 15.54 16.39 4.28
CA SER A 136 15.07 17.71 4.70
C SER A 136 15.79 18.84 3.94
N ARG A 137 17.08 18.72 3.70
CA ARG A 137 17.85 19.71 2.90
C ARG A 137 17.46 19.69 1.42
N ARG A 138 17.14 18.52 0.86
CA ARG A 138 16.71 18.39 -0.53
C ARG A 138 15.29 18.90 -0.72
N LEU A 139 14.37 18.62 0.21
CA LEU A 139 12.98 19.09 0.19
C LEU A 139 12.86 20.63 0.16
N ILE A 140 13.88 21.35 0.66
CA ILE A 140 13.91 22.82 0.58
C ILE A 140 14.23 23.32 -0.84
N LYS A 141 14.94 22.52 -1.64
CA LYS A 141 15.50 22.91 -2.92
C LYS A 141 14.92 22.18 -4.13
N GLU A 142 14.38 21.00 -3.93
CA GLU A 142 13.93 20.09 -4.97
C GLU A 142 12.47 19.69 -4.73
N ASP A 143 11.76 19.33 -5.80
CA ASP A 143 10.42 18.75 -5.67
C ASP A 143 10.51 17.36 -5.02
N VAL A 144 9.60 17.07 -4.12
CA VAL A 144 9.50 15.77 -3.44
C VAL A 144 9.49 14.59 -4.42
N PHE A 145 8.85 14.79 -5.57
CA PHE A 145 8.76 13.78 -6.63
C PHE A 145 10.08 13.49 -7.34
N SER A 146 11.08 14.35 -7.20
CA SER A 146 12.45 14.11 -7.70
C SER A 146 13.29 13.31 -6.72
N ILE A 147 12.86 13.22 -5.46
CA ILE A 147 13.62 12.60 -4.37
C ILE A 147 13.15 11.17 -4.11
N VAL A 148 11.84 10.93 -4.24
CA VAL A 148 11.19 9.65 -3.90
C VAL A 148 10.53 9.07 -5.13
N ASP A 149 10.76 7.79 -5.41
CA ASP A 149 10.14 7.11 -6.54
C ASP A 149 8.74 6.62 -6.22
N THR A 150 8.57 6.05 -5.05
CA THR A 150 7.29 5.51 -4.58
C THR A 150 7.14 5.74 -3.07
N TYR A 151 5.91 5.93 -2.61
CA TYR A 151 5.61 5.98 -1.18
C TYR A 151 4.19 5.55 -0.88
N ILE A 152 3.98 5.10 0.36
CA ILE A 152 2.68 4.94 0.99
C ILE A 152 2.75 5.73 2.30
N MET A 153 1.86 6.72 2.46
CA MET A 153 1.78 7.52 3.68
C MET A 153 0.35 7.54 4.21
N PRO A 154 0.14 7.37 5.53
CA PRO A 154 -1.17 7.55 6.12
C PRO A 154 -1.74 8.93 5.79
N TYR A 155 -3.02 8.97 5.44
CA TYR A 155 -3.73 10.19 5.12
C TYR A 155 -4.84 10.44 6.15
N SER A 156 -4.77 11.58 6.85
CA SER A 156 -5.73 11.92 7.90
C SER A 156 -5.62 11.00 9.14
N VAL A 157 -6.65 11.01 9.98
CA VAL A 157 -6.74 10.23 11.23
C VAL A 157 -7.33 8.82 11.02
N GLU A 158 -7.76 8.52 9.81
CA GLU A 158 -8.36 7.22 9.47
C GLU A 158 -7.25 6.23 9.13
N CYS A 159 -7.31 5.07 9.77
CA CYS A 159 -6.24 4.08 9.67
C CYS A 159 -6.19 3.32 8.33
N ASP A 160 -7.24 3.42 7.51
CA ASP A 160 -7.40 2.74 6.23
C ASP A 160 -7.32 3.69 5.02
N ARG A 161 -6.82 4.92 5.24
CA ARG A 161 -6.62 5.91 4.18
C ARG A 161 -5.16 6.27 4.00
N TYR A 162 -4.74 6.33 2.74
CA TYR A 162 -3.35 6.56 2.36
C TYR A 162 -3.23 7.54 1.20
N SER A 163 -2.16 8.32 1.22
CA SER A 163 -1.62 9.00 0.04
C SER A 163 -0.54 8.10 -0.55
N ILE A 164 -0.66 7.81 -1.85
CA ILE A 164 0.19 6.83 -2.52
C ILE A 164 0.82 7.47 -3.75
N LEU A 165 2.13 7.35 -3.88
CA LEU A 165 2.88 7.56 -5.11
C LEU A 165 3.37 6.20 -5.60
N GLY A 166 3.01 5.83 -6.81
CA GLY A 166 3.36 4.54 -7.38
C GLY A 166 3.55 4.58 -8.89
N VAL A 167 4.14 3.54 -9.41
CA VAL A 167 4.31 3.35 -10.85
C VAL A 167 3.09 2.64 -11.40
N ILE A 168 2.47 3.22 -12.44
CA ILE A 168 1.36 2.59 -13.16
C ILE A 168 1.96 1.57 -14.13
N THR A 169 1.60 0.30 -13.95
CA THR A 169 2.07 -0.81 -14.80
C THR A 169 1.01 -1.27 -15.81
N GLY A 170 -0.24 -0.87 -15.61
CA GLY A 170 -1.34 -1.17 -16.52
C GLY A 170 -2.55 -0.29 -16.23
N VAL A 171 -3.34 -0.02 -17.26
CA VAL A 171 -4.56 0.79 -17.18
C VAL A 171 -5.66 0.14 -18.00
N ARG A 172 -6.86 0.16 -17.46
CA ARG A 172 -8.08 -0.19 -18.19
C ARG A 172 -9.23 0.72 -17.78
N ILE A 173 -10.16 0.96 -18.67
CA ILE A 173 -11.39 1.69 -18.38
C ILE A 173 -12.51 0.68 -18.19
N VAL A 174 -13.31 0.87 -17.16
CA VAL A 174 -14.50 0.07 -16.88
C VAL A 174 -15.66 0.99 -16.56
N GLU A 175 -16.87 0.56 -16.86
CA GLU A 175 -18.09 1.28 -16.49
C GLU A 175 -18.70 0.68 -15.22
N ASN A 176 -19.05 1.52 -14.26
CA ASN A 176 -19.81 1.07 -13.10
C ASN A 176 -21.23 0.66 -13.53
N ILE A 177 -21.60 -0.56 -13.22
CA ILE A 177 -22.88 -1.15 -13.68
C ILE A 177 -24.09 -0.34 -13.20
N TYR A 178 -24.01 0.24 -12.01
CA TYR A 178 -25.12 0.95 -11.38
C TYR A 178 -25.14 2.45 -11.69
N THR A 179 -23.98 3.12 -11.57
CA THR A 179 -23.89 4.57 -11.75
C THR A 179 -23.63 4.99 -13.18
N LYS A 180 -23.22 4.04 -14.04
CA LYS A 180 -22.80 4.29 -15.43
C LYS A 180 -21.58 5.22 -15.56
N GLU A 181 -20.86 5.38 -14.48
CA GLU A 181 -19.67 6.19 -14.41
C GLU A 181 -18.46 5.41 -14.95
N GLU A 182 -17.65 6.06 -15.76
CA GLU A 182 -16.39 5.51 -16.26
C GLU A 182 -15.32 5.61 -15.18
N LEU A 183 -14.62 4.50 -14.96
CA LEU A 183 -13.58 4.36 -13.96
C LEU A 183 -12.28 3.90 -14.61
N TYR A 184 -11.18 4.52 -14.24
CA TYR A 184 -9.87 3.91 -14.43
C TYR A 184 -9.64 2.84 -13.39
N VAL A 185 -9.25 1.66 -13.85
CA VAL A 185 -8.65 0.62 -13.02
C VAL A 185 -7.18 0.54 -13.40
N MET A 186 -6.32 0.89 -12.46
CA MET A 186 -4.88 0.96 -12.67
C MET A 186 -4.15 -0.05 -11.80
N ASN A 187 -3.21 -0.78 -12.39
CA ASN A 187 -2.29 -1.62 -11.66
C ASN A 187 -1.14 -0.75 -11.18
N LEU A 188 -0.92 -0.69 -9.87
CA LEU A 188 0.16 0.07 -9.26
C LEU A 188 1.25 -0.85 -8.71
N GLU A 189 2.48 -0.39 -8.81
CA GLU A 189 3.63 -0.93 -8.11
C GLU A 189 4.21 0.14 -7.18
N VAL A 190 4.27 -0.19 -5.87
CA VAL A 190 4.69 0.73 -4.81
C VAL A 190 5.46 -0.08 -3.77
N ASN A 191 6.74 0.22 -3.54
CA ASN A 191 7.56 -0.45 -2.53
C ASN A 191 7.46 -2.00 -2.59
N ASP A 192 7.60 -2.58 -3.77
CA ASP A 192 7.42 -4.02 -4.05
C ASP A 192 5.98 -4.58 -3.87
N LEU A 193 5.01 -3.75 -3.49
CA LEU A 193 3.61 -4.13 -3.50
C LEU A 193 3.01 -3.92 -4.89
N LYS A 194 2.23 -4.90 -5.34
CA LYS A 194 1.45 -4.83 -6.58
C LYS A 194 -0.03 -4.95 -6.25
N PHE A 195 -0.79 -3.94 -6.59
CA PHE A 195 -2.23 -3.93 -6.33
C PHE A 195 -2.97 -3.03 -7.31
N ASP A 196 -4.26 -3.25 -7.40
CA ASP A 196 -5.13 -2.48 -8.27
C ASP A 196 -5.77 -1.32 -7.50
N VAL A 197 -5.89 -0.19 -8.18
CA VAL A 197 -6.68 0.94 -7.69
C VAL A 197 -7.78 1.29 -8.68
N CYS A 198 -8.88 1.79 -8.17
CA CYS A 198 -10.02 2.26 -8.95
C CYS A 198 -10.30 3.73 -8.64
N VAL A 199 -10.45 4.55 -9.69
CA VAL A 199 -10.71 5.99 -9.57
C VAL A 199 -11.64 6.47 -10.69
N PRO A 200 -12.60 7.37 -10.42
CA PRO A 200 -13.43 7.98 -11.46
C PRO A 200 -12.57 8.75 -12.48
N VAL A 201 -12.83 8.55 -13.78
CA VAL A 201 -12.07 9.18 -14.86
C VAL A 201 -12.00 10.71 -14.69
N HIS A 202 -13.11 11.33 -14.36
CA HIS A 202 -13.20 12.79 -14.18
C HIS A 202 -12.43 13.33 -12.95
N ARG A 203 -11.96 12.43 -12.06
CA ARG A 203 -11.15 12.79 -10.87
C ARG A 203 -9.66 12.51 -11.03
N VAL A 204 -9.24 12.18 -12.25
CA VAL A 204 -7.82 12.00 -12.57
C VAL A 204 -7.32 13.21 -13.34
N PHE A 205 -6.28 13.85 -12.83
CA PHE A 205 -5.57 14.90 -13.52
C PHE A 205 -4.46 14.31 -14.38
N GLY A 206 -4.53 14.52 -15.69
CA GLY A 206 -3.65 13.93 -16.68
C GLY A 206 -4.20 12.61 -17.22
N GLU A 207 -3.60 12.12 -18.31
CA GLU A 207 -4.00 10.90 -18.98
C GLU A 207 -2.98 9.80 -18.70
N PRO A 208 -3.40 8.67 -18.10
CA PRO A 208 -2.54 7.50 -17.98
C PRO A 208 -2.30 6.92 -19.38
N LYS A 209 -1.04 6.73 -19.73
CA LYS A 209 -0.63 6.15 -21.03
C LYS A 209 -0.26 4.69 -20.89
#